data_f8aab28d6489644120d7032c93fd9f37
#
_entry.id   f8aab28d6489644120d7032c93fd9f37
#
_cell.length_a   1.000
_cell.length_b   1.000
_cell.length_c   1.000
_cell.angle_alpha   90.00
_cell.angle_beta   90.00
_cell.angle_gamma   90.00
#
_symmetry.space_group_name_H-M   'P 1'
#
loop_
_entity.id
_entity.type
_entity.pdbx_description
1 polymer ?
#
loop_
_entity_poly.entity_id
_entity_poly.type
_entity_poly.pdbx_seq_one_letter_code
_entity_poly.pdbx_strand_id
1 'polypeptide(L)'
;MNRSLLAVLVLCLSTAQLIAESDVTKPNVIVILADDLGYGDLSCYGAKDLATPNIDRMATRGVKFNSCYVSPVCSPTRAALMTGSHSTRVGIGGVLFPRNNHGLNPSEITLPELLKNQGYATAIIGKWHLGNEDMFQPLNHGFDYWYGTPSSNSQPYYPALKTYADDCVFREGYTRDGIQKRETAACPLVRNNVVIEVPADQTQFTQRYTRETIRFITENKDRPFFVYLAHNMPHIPLHASEQFIGTSKRGLYGDTIQELDWSTGEILRSLKELKIDQNTLVIFTSDNGPNTGKGGSAGPLNGGKGSTLEGGVRVPFVAYWPGKIPAGRENDEAITGMDLLPTVSKLAGGKVPSDRVIDGKDIWPLLAGQPDATSPHQAIYYLRGRGVQAIRVGNWKYRTATEKPAQKKQSKKVAIETLHDLSQDLGEQTNLLDQHPDIARRLKQQMARFESNLRENLRPQGVANER
;
A
#
# COMPACT_ATOMS: atom_id res chain seq x y z
N MET A 1 33.74 -86.46 -9.75
CA MET A 1 34.00 -85.42 -8.77
C MET A 1 33.55 -84.09 -9.40
N ASN A 2 32.29 -83.70 -9.20
CA ASN A 2 31.70 -82.46 -9.76
C ASN A 2 31.52 -81.51 -8.61
N ARG A 3 32.11 -80.31 -8.77
CA ARG A 3 31.85 -79.19 -7.88
C ARG A 3 30.94 -78.18 -8.63
N SER A 4 29.70 -78.07 -8.20
CA SER A 4 28.72 -77.10 -8.65
C SER A 4 29.00 -75.77 -7.97
N LEU A 5 29.29 -74.75 -8.72
CA LEU A 5 29.28 -73.36 -8.25
C LEU A 5 27.87 -72.82 -8.23
N LEU A 6 27.38 -72.37 -7.08
CA LEU A 6 26.12 -71.66 -6.89
C LEU A 6 26.45 -70.19 -6.98
N ALA A 7 25.98 -69.55 -8.04
CA ALA A 7 26.04 -68.07 -8.20
C ALA A 7 24.83 -67.44 -7.51
N VAL A 8 25.06 -66.65 -6.46
CA VAL A 8 24.03 -65.91 -5.77
C VAL A 8 23.95 -64.51 -6.47
N LEU A 9 22.85 -64.29 -7.12
CA LEU A 9 22.52 -63.01 -7.76
C LEU A 9 21.91 -62.08 -6.68
N VAL A 10 22.70 -61.10 -6.19
CA VAL A 10 22.18 -60.04 -5.28
C VAL A 10 21.53 -58.97 -6.13
N LEU A 11 20.20 -58.93 -6.14
CA LEU A 11 19.42 -57.87 -6.74
C LEU A 11 19.43 -56.66 -5.78
N CYS A 12 20.25 -55.65 -6.07
CA CYS A 12 20.15 -54.33 -5.42
C CYS A 12 18.92 -53.61 -5.95
N LEU A 13 17.81 -53.65 -5.25
CA LEU A 13 16.68 -52.75 -5.43
C LEU A 13 17.06 -51.37 -4.87
N SER A 14 17.53 -50.49 -5.73
CA SER A 14 17.63 -49.06 -5.44
C SER A 14 16.22 -48.46 -5.40
N THR A 15 15.66 -48.34 -4.19
CA THR A 15 14.49 -47.51 -3.95
C THR A 15 14.90 -46.02 -4.10
N ALA A 16 14.68 -45.47 -5.29
CA ALA A 16 14.66 -44.04 -5.46
C ALA A 16 13.49 -43.48 -4.63
N GLN A 17 13.78 -42.97 -3.45
CA GLN A 17 12.84 -42.11 -2.74
C GLN A 17 12.64 -40.88 -3.61
N LEU A 18 11.52 -40.82 -4.33
CA LEU A 18 10.95 -39.54 -4.76
C LEU A 18 10.68 -38.75 -3.48
N ILE A 19 11.57 -37.83 -3.18
CA ILE A 19 11.25 -36.73 -2.28
C ILE A 19 10.16 -35.97 -3.05
N ALA A 20 8.91 -36.20 -2.66
CA ALA A 20 7.82 -35.30 -3.05
C ALA A 20 8.27 -33.92 -2.57
N GLU A 21 8.62 -33.03 -3.49
CA GLU A 21 8.63 -31.59 -3.21
C GLU A 21 7.28 -31.34 -2.53
N SER A 22 7.32 -31.00 -1.24
CA SER A 22 6.12 -30.57 -0.55
C SER A 22 5.58 -29.43 -1.37
N ASP A 23 4.41 -29.63 -1.98
CA ASP A 23 3.64 -28.56 -2.62
C ASP A 23 3.47 -27.47 -1.56
N VAL A 24 4.39 -26.51 -1.55
CA VAL A 24 4.27 -25.30 -0.72
C VAL A 24 3.06 -24.58 -1.31
N THR A 25 1.91 -24.80 -0.68
CA THR A 25 0.68 -24.18 -1.12
C THR A 25 0.90 -22.66 -1.13
N LYS A 26 0.83 -22.06 -2.32
CA LYS A 26 0.97 -20.61 -2.52
C LYS A 26 -0.07 -19.89 -1.66
N PRO A 27 0.32 -18.91 -0.82
CA PRO A 27 -0.65 -18.24 0.05
C PRO A 27 -1.58 -17.33 -0.73
N ASN A 28 -2.80 -17.20 -0.27
CA ASN A 28 -3.63 -16.07 -0.64
C ASN A 28 -3.06 -14.79 0.01
N VAL A 29 -3.22 -13.66 -0.64
CA VAL A 29 -2.73 -12.39 -0.13
C VAL A 29 -3.80 -11.31 -0.25
N ILE A 30 -4.07 -10.61 0.85
CA ILE A 30 -4.98 -9.48 0.90
C ILE A 30 -4.22 -8.28 1.48
N VAL A 31 -4.15 -7.20 0.72
CA VAL A 31 -3.61 -5.91 1.19
C VAL A 31 -4.78 -4.95 1.33
N ILE A 32 -5.10 -4.57 2.56
CA ILE A 32 -6.11 -3.56 2.90
C ILE A 32 -5.38 -2.23 3.08
N LEU A 33 -5.62 -1.30 2.17
CA LEU A 33 -5.00 0.02 2.16
C LEU A 33 -6.04 1.09 2.47
N ALA A 34 -5.86 1.81 3.59
CA ALA A 34 -6.63 3.02 3.88
C ALA A 34 -6.02 4.24 3.15
N ASP A 35 -6.84 5.28 2.91
CA ASP A 35 -6.45 6.52 2.24
C ASP A 35 -6.42 7.68 3.25
N ASP A 36 -5.25 8.24 3.55
CA ASP A 36 -5.05 9.30 4.56
C ASP A 36 -5.23 8.84 6.03
N LEU A 37 -5.09 7.57 6.36
CA LEU A 37 -5.18 7.10 7.74
C LEU A 37 -3.87 7.38 8.50
N GLY A 38 -3.97 8.07 9.62
CA GLY A 38 -2.83 8.44 10.44
C GLY A 38 -2.33 7.35 11.36
N TYR A 39 -1.07 7.50 11.79
CA TYR A 39 -0.44 6.63 12.78
C TYR A 39 -1.25 6.55 14.09
N GLY A 40 -1.80 7.69 14.55
CA GLY A 40 -2.60 7.79 15.76
C GLY A 40 -4.10 7.58 15.57
N ASP A 41 -4.53 6.91 14.50
CA ASP A 41 -5.95 6.72 14.20
C ASP A 41 -6.47 5.29 14.50
N LEU A 42 -5.61 4.41 15.00
CA LEU A 42 -5.98 3.05 15.41
C LEU A 42 -5.73 2.85 16.91
N SER A 43 -6.59 2.11 17.60
CA SER A 43 -6.45 1.84 19.03
C SER A 43 -5.17 1.09 19.37
N CYS A 44 -4.74 0.12 18.53
CA CYS A 44 -3.46 -0.57 18.71
C CYS A 44 -2.22 0.33 18.45
N TYR A 45 -2.40 1.54 17.93
CA TYR A 45 -1.37 2.58 17.80
C TYR A 45 -1.59 3.76 18.76
N GLY A 46 -2.47 3.61 19.76
CA GLY A 46 -2.63 4.53 20.87
C GLY A 46 -3.80 5.52 20.74
N ALA A 47 -4.67 5.40 19.76
CA ALA A 47 -5.93 6.16 19.72
C ALA A 47 -6.82 5.76 20.92
N LYS A 48 -7.16 6.74 21.78
CA LYS A 48 -7.99 6.51 22.97
C LYS A 48 -9.48 6.80 22.74
N ASP A 49 -9.79 7.51 21.69
CA ASP A 49 -11.13 8.00 21.30
C ASP A 49 -11.72 7.26 20.10
N LEU A 50 -11.00 6.30 19.55
CA LEU A 50 -11.44 5.39 18.49
C LEU A 50 -11.35 3.94 18.95
N ALA A 51 -12.32 3.13 18.52
CA ALA A 51 -12.33 1.69 18.74
C ALA A 51 -12.13 0.97 17.40
N THR A 52 -11.03 0.20 17.28
CA THR A 52 -10.71 -0.59 16.10
C THR A 52 -10.44 -2.05 16.47
N PRO A 53 -11.45 -2.75 17.06
CA PRO A 53 -11.25 -4.06 17.70
C PRO A 53 -10.84 -5.18 16.73
N ASN A 54 -11.18 -5.07 15.45
CA ASN A 54 -10.83 -6.09 14.46
C ASN A 54 -9.37 -5.96 14.01
N ILE A 55 -8.91 -4.72 13.77
CA ILE A 55 -7.51 -4.42 13.46
C ILE A 55 -6.63 -4.70 14.68
N ASP A 56 -7.10 -4.36 15.89
CA ASP A 56 -6.41 -4.69 17.15
C ASP A 56 -6.25 -6.21 17.32
N ARG A 57 -7.28 -6.99 16.93
CA ARG A 57 -7.21 -8.44 16.93
C ARG A 57 -6.19 -8.96 15.91
N MET A 58 -6.08 -8.33 14.73
CA MET A 58 -5.00 -8.65 13.79
C MET A 58 -3.64 -8.40 14.42
N ALA A 59 -3.44 -7.25 15.07
CA ALA A 59 -2.19 -6.89 15.75
C ALA A 59 -1.83 -7.88 16.85
N THR A 60 -2.80 -8.24 17.70
CA THR A 60 -2.57 -9.17 18.82
C THR A 60 -2.40 -10.63 18.39
N ARG A 61 -2.87 -11.02 17.21
CA ARG A 61 -2.73 -12.37 16.65
C ARG A 61 -1.70 -12.48 15.54
N GLY A 62 -1.04 -11.39 15.21
CA GLY A 62 -0.02 -11.27 14.19
C GLY A 62 1.12 -10.38 14.64
N VAL A 63 1.59 -9.52 13.77
CA VAL A 63 2.67 -8.56 14.03
C VAL A 63 2.24 -7.13 13.68
N LYS A 64 2.56 -6.20 14.57
CA LYS A 64 2.45 -4.75 14.36
C LYS A 64 3.84 -4.17 14.16
N PHE A 65 4.04 -3.39 13.09
CA PHE A 65 5.27 -2.65 12.85
C PHE A 65 5.12 -1.20 13.27
N ASN A 66 6.03 -0.74 14.11
CA ASN A 66 6.06 0.64 14.58
C ASN A 66 6.77 1.59 13.60
N SER A 67 7.45 1.08 12.58
CA SER A 67 8.29 1.85 11.64
C SER A 67 8.05 1.46 10.18
N CYS A 68 6.82 1.59 9.67
CA CYS A 68 6.50 1.40 8.25
C CYS A 68 6.46 2.75 7.52
N TYR A 69 7.22 2.85 6.41
CA TYR A 69 7.38 4.08 5.65
C TYR A 69 6.77 4.00 4.25
N VAL A 70 6.07 5.08 3.89
CA VAL A 70 5.45 5.27 2.58
C VAL A 70 5.78 6.66 2.03
N SER A 71 5.28 6.99 0.85
CA SER A 71 5.38 8.36 0.32
C SER A 71 4.41 9.31 1.04
N PRO A 72 4.67 10.63 1.02
CA PRO A 72 3.83 11.59 1.75
C PRO A 72 2.45 11.84 1.14
N VAL A 73 2.14 11.24 -0.02
CA VAL A 73 0.87 11.39 -0.74
C VAL A 73 0.51 10.14 -1.53
N CYS A 74 -0.77 9.98 -1.88
CA CYS A 74 -1.40 8.75 -2.36
C CYS A 74 -0.83 8.16 -3.66
N SER A 75 -0.82 8.87 -4.81
CA SER A 75 -0.35 8.27 -6.07
C SER A 75 1.10 7.76 -6.00
N PRO A 76 2.07 8.50 -5.42
CA PRO A 76 3.41 8.00 -5.20
C PRO A 76 3.49 6.71 -4.38
N THR A 77 2.76 6.62 -3.28
CA THR A 77 2.76 5.39 -2.46
C THR A 77 2.19 4.21 -3.23
N ARG A 78 1.07 4.42 -3.93
CA ARG A 78 0.41 3.36 -4.71
C ARG A 78 1.30 2.88 -5.85
N ALA A 79 2.02 3.80 -6.54
CA ALA A 79 3.02 3.44 -7.55
C ALA A 79 4.17 2.64 -6.93
N ALA A 80 4.69 3.08 -5.79
CA ALA A 80 5.80 2.41 -5.09
C ALA A 80 5.41 1.01 -4.60
N LEU A 81 4.19 0.84 -4.06
CA LEU A 81 3.64 -0.44 -3.64
C LEU A 81 3.49 -1.42 -4.82
N MET A 82 2.96 -0.94 -5.95
CA MET A 82 2.75 -1.77 -7.14
C MET A 82 4.07 -2.19 -7.82
N THR A 83 5.10 -1.33 -7.82
CA THR A 83 6.32 -1.55 -8.59
C THR A 83 7.54 -1.96 -7.74
N GLY A 84 7.43 -1.91 -6.41
CA GLY A 84 8.55 -2.15 -5.50
C GLY A 84 9.68 -1.12 -5.61
N SER A 85 9.42 0.03 -6.24
CA SER A 85 10.41 1.06 -6.51
C SER A 85 9.94 2.41 -6.00
N HIS A 86 10.89 3.28 -5.61
CA HIS A 86 10.52 4.68 -5.33
C HIS A 86 9.72 5.26 -6.50
N SER A 87 8.58 5.87 -6.19
CA SER A 87 7.63 6.38 -7.20
C SER A 87 8.26 7.33 -8.22
N THR A 88 9.29 8.08 -7.82
CA THR A 88 10.06 8.95 -8.70
C THR A 88 10.81 8.16 -9.79
N ARG A 89 11.28 6.92 -9.50
CA ARG A 89 11.92 6.08 -10.53
C ARG A 89 10.97 5.72 -11.67
N VAL A 90 9.68 5.56 -11.35
CA VAL A 90 8.63 5.22 -12.32
C VAL A 90 7.87 6.46 -12.83
N GLY A 91 8.44 7.64 -12.63
CA GLY A 91 7.89 8.90 -13.14
C GLY A 91 6.73 9.50 -12.34
N ILE A 92 6.31 8.91 -11.21
CA ILE A 92 5.18 9.37 -10.40
C ILE A 92 5.69 10.17 -9.19
N GLY A 93 6.00 11.45 -9.40
CA GLY A 93 6.54 12.31 -8.34
C GLY A 93 5.51 12.99 -7.45
N GLY A 94 4.21 12.95 -7.80
CA GLY A 94 3.15 13.65 -7.07
C GLY A 94 1.77 13.05 -7.31
N VAL A 95 0.75 13.70 -6.76
CA VAL A 95 -0.64 13.29 -6.95
C VAL A 95 -1.03 13.43 -8.43
N LEU A 96 -1.62 12.40 -8.98
CA LEU A 96 -2.19 12.41 -10.33
C LEU A 96 -3.61 12.97 -10.28
N PHE A 97 -3.91 13.86 -11.24
CA PHE A 97 -5.25 14.44 -11.37
C PHE A 97 -5.96 13.90 -12.61
N PRO A 98 -7.30 13.85 -12.63
CA PRO A 98 -8.05 13.30 -13.76
C PRO A 98 -7.75 13.95 -15.12
N ARG A 99 -7.29 15.19 -15.12
CA ARG A 99 -6.88 15.92 -16.33
C ARG A 99 -5.48 15.61 -16.84
N ASN A 100 -4.68 14.89 -16.06
CA ASN A 100 -3.33 14.52 -16.48
C ASN A 100 -3.40 13.46 -17.59
N ASN A 101 -2.58 13.61 -18.63
CA ASN A 101 -2.41 12.63 -19.67
C ASN A 101 -1.29 11.62 -19.37
N HIS A 102 -0.86 11.54 -18.13
CA HIS A 102 0.20 10.65 -17.70
C HIS A 102 -0.23 9.78 -16.52
N GLY A 103 0.42 8.63 -16.39
CA GLY A 103 0.16 7.65 -15.36
C GLY A 103 1.30 6.65 -15.22
N LEU A 104 1.04 5.54 -14.53
CA LEU A 104 1.98 4.43 -14.43
C LEU A 104 2.22 3.86 -15.84
N ASN A 105 3.51 3.81 -16.24
CA ASN A 105 3.85 3.32 -17.57
C ASN A 105 3.47 1.84 -17.69
N PRO A 106 2.76 1.42 -18.75
CA PRO A 106 2.44 0.01 -18.99
C PRO A 106 3.64 -0.93 -19.12
N SER A 107 4.85 -0.39 -19.34
CA SER A 107 6.10 -1.19 -19.32
C SER A 107 6.64 -1.47 -17.92
N GLU A 108 6.05 -0.89 -16.88
CA GLU A 108 6.40 -1.24 -15.50
C GLU A 108 5.88 -2.62 -15.16
N ILE A 109 6.69 -3.38 -14.43
CA ILE A 109 6.28 -4.68 -13.91
C ILE A 109 5.70 -4.45 -12.51
N THR A 110 4.46 -4.84 -12.35
CA THR A 110 3.70 -4.65 -11.11
C THR A 110 3.56 -5.93 -10.29
N LEU A 111 3.26 -5.80 -9.01
CA LEU A 111 3.01 -6.93 -8.13
C LEU A 111 1.91 -7.88 -8.67
N PRO A 112 0.71 -7.39 -9.10
CA PRO A 112 -0.31 -8.29 -9.65
C PRO A 112 0.14 -9.00 -10.93
N GLU A 113 0.96 -8.40 -11.80
CA GLU A 113 1.54 -9.09 -12.98
C GLU A 113 2.45 -10.24 -12.57
N LEU A 114 3.33 -10.02 -11.58
CA LEU A 114 4.20 -11.07 -11.05
C LEU A 114 3.39 -12.23 -10.46
N LEU A 115 2.32 -11.91 -9.72
CA LEU A 115 1.45 -12.92 -9.11
C LEU A 115 0.60 -13.66 -10.14
N LYS A 116 0.09 -12.96 -11.15
CA LYS A 116 -0.65 -13.57 -12.27
C LYS A 116 0.21 -14.60 -13.01
N ASN A 117 1.50 -14.31 -13.22
CA ASN A 117 2.48 -15.24 -13.78
C ASN A 117 2.72 -16.47 -12.89
N GLN A 118 2.33 -16.41 -11.61
CA GLN A 118 2.35 -17.52 -10.66
C GLN A 118 0.99 -18.22 -10.52
N GLY A 119 0.00 -17.90 -11.36
CA GLY A 119 -1.32 -18.52 -11.38
C GLY A 119 -2.33 -17.93 -10.39
N TYR A 120 -2.04 -16.75 -9.82
CA TYR A 120 -2.99 -16.06 -8.95
C TYR A 120 -4.14 -15.46 -9.73
N ALA A 121 -5.34 -15.52 -9.16
CA ALA A 121 -6.41 -14.59 -9.50
C ALA A 121 -6.14 -13.25 -8.83
N THR A 122 -6.27 -12.13 -9.57
CA THR A 122 -5.87 -10.82 -9.07
C THR A 122 -7.02 -9.82 -9.14
N ALA A 123 -7.28 -9.11 -8.03
CA ALA A 123 -8.30 -8.07 -7.98
C ALA A 123 -7.82 -6.79 -7.32
N ILE A 124 -8.25 -5.67 -7.86
CA ILE A 124 -8.27 -4.39 -7.17
C ILE A 124 -9.71 -4.01 -6.86
N ILE A 125 -9.98 -3.66 -5.61
CA ILE A 125 -11.28 -3.19 -5.15
C ILE A 125 -11.06 -1.85 -4.44
N GLY A 126 -11.62 -0.79 -5.00
CA GLY A 126 -11.47 0.58 -4.50
C GLY A 126 -10.67 1.50 -5.43
N LYS A 127 -9.91 2.41 -4.84
CA LYS A 127 -9.19 3.50 -5.50
C LYS A 127 -7.91 3.03 -6.20
N TRP A 128 -7.80 3.31 -7.52
CA TRP A 128 -6.58 3.06 -8.29
C TRP A 128 -5.56 4.20 -8.18
N HIS A 129 -5.85 5.36 -8.71
CA HIS A 129 -5.10 6.61 -8.64
C HIS A 129 -3.70 6.59 -9.30
N LEU A 130 -3.49 5.77 -10.33
CA LEU A 130 -2.22 5.69 -11.07
C LEU A 130 -2.34 6.06 -12.55
N GLY A 131 -3.34 6.84 -12.89
CA GLY A 131 -3.62 7.37 -14.23
C GLY A 131 -5.05 7.10 -14.65
N ASN A 132 -5.59 7.95 -15.53
CA ASN A 132 -7.00 7.91 -15.88
C ASN A 132 -7.25 7.48 -17.33
N GLU A 133 -6.24 7.54 -18.21
CA GLU A 133 -6.38 7.06 -19.59
C GLU A 133 -6.46 5.54 -19.63
N ASP A 134 -7.09 4.98 -20.65
CA ASP A 134 -7.36 3.54 -20.78
C ASP A 134 -6.10 2.69 -20.57
N MET A 135 -4.97 3.13 -21.13
CA MET A 135 -3.70 2.41 -21.00
C MET A 135 -3.16 2.33 -19.57
N PHE A 136 -3.62 3.20 -18.66
CA PHE A 136 -3.19 3.25 -17.27
C PHE A 136 -4.15 2.55 -16.31
N GLN A 137 -5.24 1.97 -16.83
CA GLN A 137 -6.24 1.33 -15.98
C GLN A 137 -5.74 0.00 -15.38
N PRO A 138 -6.27 -0.41 -14.24
CA PRO A 138 -5.78 -1.58 -13.49
C PRO A 138 -5.66 -2.87 -14.29
N LEU A 139 -6.59 -3.12 -15.23
CA LEU A 139 -6.56 -4.34 -16.04
C LEU A 139 -5.34 -4.42 -16.97
N ASN A 140 -4.71 -3.28 -17.29
CA ASN A 140 -3.47 -3.19 -18.05
C ASN A 140 -2.20 -3.30 -17.17
N HIS A 141 -2.38 -3.50 -15.86
CA HIS A 141 -1.32 -3.63 -14.88
C HIS A 141 -1.46 -4.92 -14.04
N GLY A 142 -1.96 -6.00 -14.67
CA GLY A 142 -1.97 -7.34 -14.10
C GLY A 142 -3.19 -7.73 -13.27
N PHE A 143 -4.15 -6.84 -13.05
CA PHE A 143 -5.40 -7.22 -12.39
C PHE A 143 -6.37 -7.91 -13.36
N ASP A 144 -6.99 -9.00 -12.92
CA ASP A 144 -8.05 -9.70 -13.66
C ASP A 144 -9.42 -9.07 -13.43
N TYR A 145 -9.59 -8.43 -12.27
CA TYR A 145 -10.83 -7.83 -11.84
C TYR A 145 -10.61 -6.46 -11.20
N TRP A 146 -11.46 -5.51 -11.54
CA TRP A 146 -11.48 -4.19 -10.93
C TRP A 146 -12.90 -3.72 -10.62
N TYR A 147 -13.09 -3.24 -9.39
CA TYR A 147 -14.31 -2.59 -8.92
C TYR A 147 -13.96 -1.41 -8.04
N GLY A 148 -14.26 -0.16 -8.44
CA GLY A 148 -13.89 1.00 -7.64
C GLY A 148 -13.85 2.32 -8.38
N THR A 149 -12.92 3.18 -7.98
CA THR A 149 -12.76 4.53 -8.52
C THR A 149 -11.41 4.70 -9.23
N PRO A 150 -11.36 5.34 -10.42
CA PRO A 150 -10.11 5.51 -11.16
C PRO A 150 -9.14 6.51 -10.50
N SER A 151 -9.66 7.47 -9.75
CA SER A 151 -8.88 8.50 -9.03
C SER A 151 -9.41 8.71 -7.62
N SER A 152 -8.97 9.80 -6.95
CA SER A 152 -9.49 10.14 -5.63
C SER A 152 -10.96 10.52 -5.72
N ASN A 153 -11.74 10.11 -4.70
CA ASN A 153 -13.15 10.44 -4.56
C ASN A 153 -13.46 11.94 -4.47
N SER A 154 -12.46 12.75 -4.12
CA SER A 154 -12.57 14.23 -4.09
C SER A 154 -12.30 14.90 -5.44
N GLN A 155 -11.81 14.13 -6.43
CA GLN A 155 -11.41 14.69 -7.72
C GLN A 155 -12.54 14.54 -8.73
N PRO A 156 -13.01 15.66 -9.31
CA PRO A 156 -13.96 15.60 -10.40
C PRO A 156 -13.34 14.86 -11.59
N TYR A 157 -14.01 13.85 -12.05
CA TYR A 157 -13.56 12.99 -13.13
C TYR A 157 -14.39 13.22 -14.38
N TYR A 158 -13.72 13.62 -15.45
CA TYR A 158 -14.28 13.59 -16.79
C TYR A 158 -13.82 12.27 -17.41
N PRO A 159 -14.69 11.34 -17.76
CA PRO A 159 -14.25 10.00 -18.07
C PRO A 159 -13.34 9.96 -19.29
N ALA A 160 -12.13 9.44 -19.07
CA ALA A 160 -11.39 8.75 -20.12
C ALA A 160 -12.10 7.43 -20.46
N LEU A 161 -12.76 6.83 -19.47
CA LEU A 161 -13.62 5.67 -19.64
C LEU A 161 -14.87 6.07 -20.44
N LYS A 162 -14.91 5.65 -21.68
CA LYS A 162 -15.99 5.97 -22.64
C LYS A 162 -17.13 4.95 -22.59
N THR A 163 -16.91 3.83 -21.90
CA THR A 163 -17.86 2.72 -21.83
C THR A 163 -18.70 2.82 -20.56
N TYR A 164 -20.01 2.79 -20.73
CA TYR A 164 -21.01 2.77 -19.68
C TYR A 164 -21.80 1.48 -19.77
N ALA A 165 -22.16 0.92 -18.61
CA ALA A 165 -23.10 -0.20 -18.56
C ALA A 165 -24.48 0.22 -19.13
N ASP A 166 -25.21 -0.72 -19.68
CA ASP A 166 -26.56 -0.44 -20.20
C ASP A 166 -27.52 -0.01 -19.08
N ASP A 167 -27.31 -0.57 -17.87
CA ASP A 167 -28.02 -0.27 -16.64
C ASP A 167 -27.28 0.76 -15.74
N CYS A 168 -26.37 1.55 -16.32
CA CYS A 168 -25.61 2.57 -15.56
C CYS A 168 -26.55 3.52 -14.83
N VAL A 169 -26.30 3.69 -13.54
CA VAL A 169 -27.09 4.59 -12.68
C VAL A 169 -26.54 6.02 -12.81
N PHE A 170 -27.33 6.93 -13.34
CA PHE A 170 -27.07 8.36 -13.34
C PHE A 170 -27.87 9.03 -12.23
N ARG A 171 -27.16 9.67 -11.28
CA ARG A 171 -27.77 10.33 -10.09
C ARG A 171 -27.76 11.85 -10.23
N GLU A 172 -28.58 12.53 -9.46
CA GLU A 172 -28.52 13.98 -9.26
C GLU A 172 -28.57 14.79 -10.58
N GLY A 173 -29.34 14.32 -11.56
CA GLY A 173 -29.46 15.00 -12.86
C GLY A 173 -28.28 14.83 -13.81
N TYR A 174 -27.28 14.03 -13.44
CA TYR A 174 -26.20 13.68 -14.37
C TYR A 174 -26.72 12.86 -15.53
N THR A 175 -26.12 13.06 -16.71
CA THR A 175 -26.44 12.31 -17.91
C THR A 175 -25.14 11.90 -18.63
N ARG A 176 -25.20 10.83 -19.44
CA ARG A 176 -24.07 10.41 -20.26
C ARG A 176 -23.56 11.56 -21.14
N ASP A 177 -24.47 12.28 -21.79
CA ASP A 177 -24.19 13.43 -22.66
C ASP A 177 -23.47 14.56 -21.93
N GLY A 178 -24.00 15.00 -20.78
CA GLY A 178 -23.41 16.05 -19.98
C GLY A 178 -21.99 15.72 -19.51
N ILE A 179 -21.75 14.48 -19.13
CA ILE A 179 -20.42 14.00 -18.72
C ILE A 179 -19.47 13.95 -19.92
N GLN A 180 -19.90 13.42 -21.06
CA GLN A 180 -19.08 13.34 -22.27
C GLN A 180 -18.73 14.70 -22.85
N LYS A 181 -19.64 15.67 -22.75
CA LYS A 181 -19.39 17.08 -23.15
C LYS A 181 -18.59 17.87 -22.12
N ARG A 182 -18.19 17.24 -20.99
CA ARG A 182 -17.46 17.84 -19.87
C ARG A 182 -18.21 18.99 -19.19
N GLU A 183 -19.52 19.03 -19.30
CA GLU A 183 -20.39 20.00 -18.62
C GLU A 183 -20.48 19.69 -17.13
N THR A 184 -20.40 18.41 -16.77
CA THR A 184 -20.46 17.90 -15.40
C THR A 184 -19.32 16.94 -15.13
N ALA A 185 -18.76 16.99 -13.93
CA ALA A 185 -17.70 16.11 -13.51
C ALA A 185 -18.04 15.47 -12.16
N ALA A 186 -17.87 14.18 -12.04
CA ALA A 186 -18.23 13.44 -10.85
C ALA A 186 -17.28 12.24 -10.62
N CYS A 187 -17.27 11.73 -9.39
CA CYS A 187 -16.57 10.48 -9.08
C CYS A 187 -17.42 9.30 -9.59
N PRO A 188 -16.96 8.52 -10.58
CA PRO A 188 -17.68 7.35 -11.05
C PRO A 188 -17.39 6.12 -10.19
N LEU A 189 -18.31 5.17 -10.17
CA LEU A 189 -18.04 3.79 -9.78
C LEU A 189 -17.89 2.96 -11.06
N VAL A 190 -16.84 2.14 -11.09
CA VAL A 190 -16.43 1.38 -12.27
C VAL A 190 -16.32 -0.10 -11.96
N ARG A 191 -16.68 -0.94 -12.93
CA ARG A 191 -16.38 -2.38 -12.93
C ARG A 191 -15.70 -2.75 -14.26
N ASN A 192 -14.47 -3.28 -14.20
CA ASN A 192 -13.71 -3.73 -15.37
C ASN A 192 -13.70 -2.70 -16.52
N ASN A 193 -13.31 -1.44 -16.22
CA ASN A 193 -13.28 -0.31 -17.17
C ASN A 193 -14.66 0.16 -17.67
N VAL A 194 -15.75 -0.36 -17.12
CA VAL A 194 -17.12 0.06 -17.47
C VAL A 194 -17.69 0.89 -16.33
N VAL A 195 -18.16 2.09 -16.61
CA VAL A 195 -18.84 2.96 -15.63
C VAL A 195 -20.22 2.40 -15.32
N ILE A 196 -20.49 2.14 -14.05
CA ILE A 196 -21.75 1.53 -13.57
C ILE A 196 -22.62 2.50 -12.77
N GLU A 197 -22.03 3.60 -12.25
CA GLU A 197 -22.76 4.60 -11.48
C GLU A 197 -22.05 5.96 -11.53
N VAL A 198 -22.77 7.07 -11.71
CA VAL A 198 -22.27 8.45 -11.77
C VAL A 198 -23.33 9.44 -11.27
N PRO A 199 -23.01 10.33 -10.31
CA PRO A 199 -21.93 10.17 -9.34
C PRO A 199 -22.12 8.93 -8.49
N ALA A 200 -21.03 8.31 -8.07
CA ALA A 200 -21.13 7.17 -7.19
C ALA A 200 -21.62 7.57 -5.79
N ASP A 201 -22.45 6.73 -5.18
CA ASP A 201 -22.86 6.90 -3.79
C ASP A 201 -21.69 6.55 -2.86
N GLN A 202 -20.98 7.58 -2.43
CA GLN A 202 -19.79 7.42 -1.60
C GLN A 202 -20.10 6.94 -0.18
N THR A 203 -21.34 7.10 0.31
CA THR A 203 -21.75 6.58 1.63
C THR A 203 -21.73 5.05 1.66
N GLN A 204 -21.78 4.43 0.51
CA GLN A 204 -21.81 2.97 0.35
C GLN A 204 -20.44 2.36 -0.02
N PHE A 205 -19.39 3.17 -0.22
CA PHE A 205 -18.12 2.66 -0.75
C PHE A 205 -17.54 1.54 0.12
N THR A 206 -17.35 1.78 1.41
CA THR A 206 -16.73 0.80 2.31
C THR A 206 -17.51 -0.51 2.34
N GLN A 207 -18.83 -0.45 2.44
CA GLN A 207 -19.67 -1.65 2.42
C GLN A 207 -19.64 -2.37 1.08
N ARG A 208 -19.73 -1.64 -0.04
CA ARG A 208 -19.68 -2.23 -1.38
C ARG A 208 -18.35 -2.89 -1.64
N TYR A 209 -17.23 -2.25 -1.27
CA TYR A 209 -15.90 -2.81 -1.43
C TYR A 209 -15.70 -4.06 -0.57
N THR A 210 -16.23 -4.07 0.65
CA THR A 210 -16.21 -5.24 1.53
C THR A 210 -16.96 -6.42 0.90
N ARG A 211 -18.21 -6.20 0.46
CA ARG A 211 -19.03 -7.25 -0.21
C ARG A 211 -18.36 -7.77 -1.46
N GLU A 212 -17.80 -6.87 -2.28
CA GLU A 212 -17.15 -7.23 -3.54
C GLU A 212 -15.86 -8.01 -3.31
N THR A 213 -15.11 -7.67 -2.25
CA THR A 213 -13.93 -8.42 -1.80
C THR A 213 -14.31 -9.83 -1.38
N ILE A 214 -15.34 -9.98 -0.55
CA ILE A 214 -15.81 -11.29 -0.08
C ILE A 214 -16.33 -12.13 -1.25
N ARG A 215 -17.05 -11.52 -2.20
CA ARG A 215 -17.49 -12.20 -3.43
C ARG A 215 -16.31 -12.75 -4.21
N PHE A 216 -15.30 -11.89 -4.49
CA PHE A 216 -14.11 -12.30 -5.24
C PHE A 216 -13.33 -13.43 -4.55
N ILE A 217 -13.15 -13.34 -3.22
CA ILE A 217 -12.52 -14.39 -2.40
C ILE A 217 -13.29 -15.70 -2.53
N THR A 218 -14.62 -15.65 -2.40
CA THR A 218 -15.49 -16.84 -2.46
C THR A 218 -15.40 -17.54 -3.82
N GLU A 219 -15.42 -16.76 -4.91
CA GLU A 219 -15.32 -17.27 -6.29
C GLU A 219 -13.94 -17.86 -6.60
N ASN A 220 -12.90 -17.46 -5.88
CA ASN A 220 -11.52 -17.88 -6.13
C ASN A 220 -10.88 -18.70 -5.00
N LYS A 221 -11.66 -19.19 -4.02
CA LYS A 221 -11.16 -19.87 -2.82
C LYS A 221 -10.35 -21.15 -3.09
N ASP A 222 -10.51 -21.75 -4.25
CA ASP A 222 -9.90 -23.04 -4.63
C ASP A 222 -8.59 -22.83 -5.44
N ARG A 223 -8.12 -21.58 -5.60
CA ARG A 223 -6.84 -21.22 -6.22
C ARG A 223 -6.21 -20.03 -5.49
N PRO A 224 -4.89 -19.82 -5.61
CA PRO A 224 -4.28 -18.64 -4.97
C PRO A 224 -4.84 -17.36 -5.55
N PHE A 225 -5.08 -16.36 -4.68
CA PHE A 225 -5.57 -15.06 -5.08
C PHE A 225 -4.82 -13.91 -4.40
N PHE A 226 -4.82 -12.77 -5.08
CA PHE A 226 -4.35 -11.49 -4.58
C PHE A 226 -5.47 -10.46 -4.63
N VAL A 227 -5.78 -9.86 -3.51
CA VAL A 227 -6.72 -8.73 -3.42
C VAL A 227 -5.99 -7.49 -2.91
N TYR A 228 -6.02 -6.43 -3.71
CA TYR A 228 -5.65 -5.08 -3.30
C TYR A 228 -6.93 -4.31 -2.99
N LEU A 229 -7.35 -4.33 -1.72
CA LEU A 229 -8.50 -3.58 -1.21
C LEU A 229 -8.06 -2.18 -0.83
N ALA A 230 -8.23 -1.23 -1.75
CA ALA A 230 -7.78 0.14 -1.63
C ALA A 230 -8.96 1.07 -1.32
N HIS A 231 -9.29 1.19 -0.04
CA HIS A 231 -10.38 2.06 0.40
C HIS A 231 -10.17 3.53 0.01
N ASN A 232 -11.27 4.26 -0.19
CA ASN A 232 -11.24 5.72 -0.37
C ASN A 232 -11.26 6.47 0.97
N MET A 233 -11.68 5.83 2.06
CA MET A 233 -11.75 6.44 3.38
C MET A 233 -10.47 6.18 4.18
N PRO A 234 -10.12 7.09 5.09
CA PRO A 234 -10.80 8.32 5.52
C PRO A 234 -10.43 9.60 4.72
N HIS A 235 -10.09 9.48 3.43
CA HIS A 235 -9.85 10.67 2.58
C HIS A 235 -11.13 11.50 2.41
N ILE A 236 -10.97 12.82 2.36
CA ILE A 236 -12.09 13.75 2.11
C ILE A 236 -12.59 13.67 0.65
N PRO A 237 -13.90 13.95 0.40
CA PRO A 237 -14.97 14.14 1.38
C PRO A 237 -15.22 12.86 2.18
N LEU A 238 -15.49 13.04 3.47
CA LEU A 238 -15.74 11.92 4.39
C LEU A 238 -17.17 11.39 4.18
N HIS A 239 -17.29 10.08 4.05
CA HIS A 239 -18.57 9.40 3.96
C HIS A 239 -18.51 8.08 4.73
N ALA A 240 -19.48 7.86 5.60
CA ALA A 240 -19.70 6.58 6.25
C ALA A 240 -21.14 6.11 5.95
N SER A 241 -21.39 4.82 5.99
CA SER A 241 -22.75 4.30 5.85
C SER A 241 -23.59 4.60 7.07
N GLU A 242 -24.91 4.58 6.91
CA GLU A 242 -25.89 4.98 7.93
C GLU A 242 -25.66 4.29 9.28
N GLN A 243 -25.29 3.01 9.26
CA GLN A 243 -25.04 2.23 10.49
C GLN A 243 -23.81 2.72 11.29
N PHE A 244 -22.90 3.49 10.69
CA PHE A 244 -21.70 4.01 11.35
C PHE A 244 -21.80 5.49 11.69
N ILE A 245 -22.75 6.24 11.11
CA ILE A 245 -22.94 7.66 11.40
C ILE A 245 -23.21 7.87 12.90
N GLY A 246 -22.38 8.70 13.53
CA GLY A 246 -22.51 9.05 14.95
C GLY A 246 -22.04 7.99 15.94
N THR A 247 -21.38 6.92 15.50
CA THR A 247 -20.88 5.86 16.38
C THR A 247 -19.56 6.21 17.05
N SER A 248 -18.78 7.14 16.46
CA SER A 248 -17.47 7.54 16.95
C SER A 248 -17.52 8.83 17.76
N LYS A 249 -16.68 8.91 18.80
CA LYS A 249 -16.42 10.16 19.54
C LYS A 249 -15.69 11.22 18.72
N ARG A 250 -15.02 10.82 17.61
CA ARG A 250 -14.27 11.71 16.71
C ARG A 250 -15.12 12.16 15.52
N GLY A 251 -16.45 12.10 15.62
CA GLY A 251 -17.39 12.50 14.57
C GLY A 251 -17.21 11.68 13.27
N LEU A 252 -17.61 12.25 12.14
CA LEU A 252 -17.64 11.53 10.85
C LEU A 252 -16.28 10.93 10.44
N TYR A 253 -15.15 11.58 10.79
CA TYR A 253 -13.84 11.00 10.55
C TYR A 253 -13.68 9.66 11.29
N GLY A 254 -14.00 9.64 12.57
CA GLY A 254 -13.94 8.43 13.37
C GLY A 254 -14.97 7.38 12.95
N ASP A 255 -16.14 7.79 12.47
CA ASP A 255 -17.15 6.87 11.93
C ASP A 255 -16.59 6.10 10.72
N THR A 256 -15.86 6.79 9.82
CA THR A 256 -15.20 6.14 8.68
C THR A 256 -14.12 5.14 9.13
N ILE A 257 -13.36 5.45 10.20
CA ILE A 257 -12.35 4.51 10.74
C ILE A 257 -13.01 3.26 11.31
N GLN A 258 -14.10 3.42 12.06
CA GLN A 258 -14.84 2.28 12.61
C GLN A 258 -15.46 1.41 11.50
N GLU A 259 -15.88 2.02 10.40
CA GLU A 259 -16.37 1.27 9.24
C GLU A 259 -15.25 0.53 8.51
N LEU A 260 -14.02 1.08 8.42
CA LEU A 260 -12.85 0.37 7.92
C LEU A 260 -12.46 -0.82 8.82
N ASP A 261 -12.54 -0.64 10.13
CA ASP A 261 -12.33 -1.74 11.09
C ASP A 261 -13.36 -2.85 10.93
N TRP A 262 -14.64 -2.48 10.80
CA TRP A 262 -15.71 -3.43 10.49
C TRP A 262 -15.44 -4.19 9.19
N SER A 263 -15.08 -3.49 8.11
CA SER A 263 -14.72 -4.10 6.83
C SER A 263 -13.61 -5.15 6.97
N THR A 264 -12.57 -4.79 7.73
CA THR A 264 -11.47 -5.72 8.05
C THR A 264 -12.00 -6.96 8.79
N GLY A 265 -12.87 -6.74 9.78
CA GLY A 265 -13.51 -7.83 10.54
C GLY A 265 -14.35 -8.78 9.68
N GLU A 266 -15.14 -8.25 8.74
CA GLU A 266 -15.96 -9.04 7.81
C GLU A 266 -15.09 -9.92 6.91
N ILE A 267 -13.99 -9.38 6.39
CA ILE A 267 -13.05 -10.12 5.56
C ILE A 267 -12.41 -11.26 6.36
N LEU A 268 -11.90 -10.99 7.55
CA LEU A 268 -11.30 -12.02 8.41
C LEU A 268 -12.30 -13.11 8.79
N ARG A 269 -13.56 -12.76 9.03
CA ARG A 269 -14.64 -13.71 9.31
C ARG A 269 -14.91 -14.59 8.09
N SER A 270 -15.03 -14.00 6.90
CA SER A 270 -15.26 -14.71 5.65
C SER A 270 -14.14 -15.73 5.36
N LEU A 271 -12.88 -15.36 5.54
CA LEU A 271 -11.74 -16.28 5.37
C LEU A 271 -11.85 -17.49 6.29
N LYS A 272 -12.27 -17.30 7.54
CA LYS A 272 -12.47 -18.37 8.51
C LYS A 272 -13.66 -19.27 8.15
N GLU A 273 -14.78 -18.69 7.73
CA GLU A 273 -15.97 -19.43 7.29
C GLU A 273 -15.67 -20.27 6.05
N LEU A 274 -14.87 -19.76 5.12
CA LEU A 274 -14.41 -20.48 3.93
C LEU A 274 -13.26 -21.46 4.23
N LYS A 275 -12.72 -21.50 5.46
CA LYS A 275 -11.61 -22.36 5.92
C LYS A 275 -10.31 -22.17 5.14
N ILE A 276 -10.04 -20.94 4.71
CA ILE A 276 -8.81 -20.55 3.97
C ILE A 276 -7.95 -19.56 4.75
N ASP A 277 -8.33 -19.19 5.96
CA ASP A 277 -7.59 -18.27 6.82
C ASP A 277 -6.17 -18.74 7.14
N GLN A 278 -5.96 -20.08 7.29
CA GLN A 278 -4.64 -20.66 7.56
C GLN A 278 -3.67 -20.52 6.37
N ASN A 279 -4.17 -20.29 5.17
CA ASN A 279 -3.36 -20.08 3.96
C ASN A 279 -3.52 -18.66 3.39
N THR A 280 -3.84 -17.67 4.23
CA THR A 280 -4.06 -16.29 3.78
C THR A 280 -3.25 -15.31 4.62
N LEU A 281 -2.37 -14.56 3.96
CA LEU A 281 -1.69 -13.38 4.50
C LEU A 281 -2.60 -12.15 4.34
N VAL A 282 -2.96 -11.52 5.45
CA VAL A 282 -3.72 -10.26 5.47
C VAL A 282 -2.85 -9.15 6.01
N ILE A 283 -2.73 -8.06 5.27
CA ILE A 283 -1.97 -6.85 5.64
C ILE A 283 -2.92 -5.67 5.67
N PHE A 284 -2.88 -4.89 6.75
CA PHE A 284 -3.56 -3.59 6.87
C PHE A 284 -2.53 -2.47 6.97
N THR A 285 -2.66 -1.42 6.15
CA THR A 285 -1.78 -0.24 6.17
C THR A 285 -2.46 1.00 5.59
N SER A 286 -1.74 2.11 5.47
CA SER A 286 -2.19 3.37 4.87
C SER A 286 -1.27 3.83 3.74
N ASP A 287 -1.79 4.66 2.83
CA ASP A 287 -0.99 5.19 1.72
C ASP A 287 -0.18 6.45 2.07
N ASN A 288 -0.53 7.18 3.09
CA ASN A 288 0.23 8.30 3.66
C ASN A 288 -0.30 8.66 5.05
N GLY A 289 0.39 9.55 5.73
CA GLY A 289 -0.07 10.07 7.00
C GLY A 289 -1.36 10.87 6.90
N PRO A 290 -1.96 11.27 8.04
CA PRO A 290 -3.31 11.80 8.12
C PRO A 290 -3.43 13.21 7.56
N ASN A 291 -4.62 13.58 7.11
CA ASN A 291 -5.01 14.96 6.96
C ASN A 291 -5.43 15.52 8.35
N THR A 292 -4.46 16.07 9.07
CA THR A 292 -4.66 16.56 10.46
C THR A 292 -5.69 17.68 10.55
N GLY A 293 -5.88 18.48 9.47
CA GLY A 293 -6.91 19.52 9.41
C GLY A 293 -8.34 19.00 9.20
N LYS A 294 -8.52 17.67 9.07
CA LYS A 294 -9.82 17.03 8.78
C LYS A 294 -10.16 15.89 9.76
N GLY A 295 -9.55 15.86 10.94
CA GLY A 295 -9.84 14.91 12.00
C GLY A 295 -8.82 13.79 12.17
N GLY A 296 -7.86 13.65 11.24
CA GLY A 296 -6.83 12.64 11.34
C GLY A 296 -5.74 12.97 12.36
N SER A 297 -5.12 11.95 12.93
CA SER A 297 -4.09 12.05 13.97
C SER A 297 -2.83 11.29 13.60
N ALA A 298 -1.69 12.00 13.66
CA ALA A 298 -0.38 11.35 13.55
C ALA A 298 0.12 10.74 14.89
N GLY A 299 -0.69 10.83 15.96
CA GLY A 299 -0.27 10.38 17.29
C GLY A 299 0.93 11.17 17.80
N PRO A 300 2.01 10.50 18.23
CA PRO A 300 3.21 11.16 18.75
C PRO A 300 4.10 11.77 17.66
N LEU A 301 3.80 11.50 16.39
CA LEU A 301 4.63 11.92 15.25
C LEU A 301 4.31 13.35 14.81
N ASN A 302 5.30 14.06 14.30
CA ASN A 302 5.12 15.41 13.78
C ASN A 302 4.65 15.42 12.33
N GLY A 303 3.84 16.43 11.98
CA GLY A 303 3.37 16.66 10.62
C GLY A 303 2.18 15.78 10.24
N GLY A 304 1.95 15.64 8.94
CA GLY A 304 0.85 14.88 8.35
C GLY A 304 1.00 14.83 6.85
N LYS A 305 -0.07 14.46 6.14
CA LYS A 305 -0.12 14.33 4.69
C LYS A 305 0.64 15.42 3.95
N GLY A 306 1.47 15.03 2.99
CA GLY A 306 2.25 15.94 2.16
C GLY A 306 3.56 16.41 2.78
N SER A 307 3.89 16.06 4.02
CA SER A 307 5.17 16.37 4.65
C SER A 307 6.12 15.17 4.68
N THR A 308 7.42 15.44 4.75
CA THR A 308 8.46 14.42 4.98
C THR A 308 8.88 14.33 6.45
N LEU A 309 8.09 14.90 7.35
CA LEU A 309 8.13 14.61 8.77
C LEU A 309 7.54 13.22 9.04
N GLU A 310 7.86 12.62 10.18
CA GLU A 310 7.42 11.25 10.50
C GLU A 310 5.92 11.07 10.32
N GLY A 311 5.10 12.01 10.82
CA GLY A 311 3.64 11.95 10.71
C GLY A 311 3.08 12.00 9.29
N GLY A 312 3.88 12.41 8.29
CA GLY A 312 3.44 12.40 6.89
C GLY A 312 3.72 11.10 6.14
N VAL A 313 4.67 10.29 6.62
CA VAL A 313 5.21 9.14 5.88
C VAL A 313 5.31 7.85 6.70
N ARG A 314 5.22 7.91 8.00
CA ARG A 314 5.21 6.75 8.90
C ARG A 314 3.76 6.40 9.22
N VAL A 315 3.35 5.20 8.82
CA VAL A 315 1.95 4.76 8.85
C VAL A 315 1.80 3.46 9.62
N PRO A 316 0.57 3.13 10.09
CA PRO A 316 0.28 1.82 10.67
C PRO A 316 0.56 0.70 9.67
N PHE A 317 1.10 -0.41 10.16
CA PHE A 317 1.25 -1.64 9.40
C PHE A 317 1.03 -2.83 10.32
N VAL A 318 0.01 -3.61 10.01
CA VAL A 318 -0.34 -4.83 10.75
C VAL A 318 -0.41 -5.98 9.75
N ALA A 319 0.28 -7.09 10.07
CA ALA A 319 0.23 -8.30 9.25
C ALA A 319 -0.25 -9.50 10.09
N TYR A 320 -1.13 -10.30 9.50
CA TYR A 320 -1.73 -11.46 10.12
C TYR A 320 -1.76 -12.64 9.17
N TRP A 321 -1.21 -13.77 9.64
CA TRP A 321 -1.29 -15.06 8.95
C TRP A 321 -1.20 -16.17 9.99
N PRO A 322 -2.32 -16.82 10.31
CA PRO A 322 -2.34 -17.87 11.33
C PRO A 322 -1.32 -18.98 11.08
N GLY A 323 -0.57 -19.36 12.11
CA GLY A 323 0.43 -20.41 12.03
C GLY A 323 1.72 -20.10 11.25
N LYS A 324 1.80 -18.91 10.61
CA LYS A 324 2.99 -18.47 9.86
C LYS A 324 3.61 -17.21 10.46
N ILE A 325 2.82 -16.29 10.96
CA ILE A 325 3.26 -15.09 11.70
C ILE A 325 2.98 -15.33 13.17
N PRO A 326 3.99 -15.31 14.04
CA PRO A 326 3.80 -15.45 15.49
C PRO A 326 2.92 -14.33 16.05
N ALA A 327 2.00 -14.72 16.95
CA ALA A 327 1.04 -13.80 17.54
C ALA A 327 1.69 -12.83 18.54
N GLY A 328 1.09 -11.63 18.69
CA GLY A 328 1.41 -10.67 19.74
C GLY A 328 2.76 -9.97 19.59
N ARG A 329 3.30 -9.89 18.37
CA ARG A 329 4.59 -9.25 18.14
C ARG A 329 4.46 -7.78 17.80
N GLU A 330 5.33 -6.99 18.40
CA GLU A 330 5.64 -5.63 17.96
C GLU A 330 7.06 -5.62 17.37
N ASN A 331 7.25 -4.84 16.31
CA ASN A 331 8.52 -4.77 15.60
C ASN A 331 8.84 -3.31 15.28
N ASP A 332 10.02 -2.85 15.72
CA ASP A 332 10.50 -1.47 15.51
C ASP A 332 11.37 -1.31 14.27
N GLU A 333 11.72 -2.42 13.63
CA GLU A 333 12.52 -2.43 12.41
C GLU A 333 11.84 -1.65 11.29
N ALA A 334 12.64 -0.86 10.57
CA ALA A 334 12.13 -0.02 9.50
C ALA A 334 11.81 -0.85 8.26
N ILE A 335 10.57 -0.76 7.80
CA ILE A 335 10.08 -1.35 6.56
C ILE A 335 9.44 -0.28 5.67
N THR A 336 9.20 -0.61 4.41
CA THR A 336 8.56 0.29 3.46
C THR A 336 7.40 -0.38 2.73
N GLY A 337 6.47 0.43 2.21
CA GLY A 337 5.39 -0.10 1.36
C GLY A 337 5.91 -0.81 0.10
N MET A 338 7.11 -0.46 -0.38
CA MET A 338 7.77 -1.09 -1.53
C MET A 338 8.15 -2.56 -1.29
N ASP A 339 8.32 -2.95 -0.03
CA ASP A 339 8.76 -4.28 0.37
C ASP A 339 7.70 -5.36 0.08
N LEU A 340 6.46 -4.94 -0.14
CA LEU A 340 5.38 -5.86 -0.48
C LEU A 340 5.64 -6.60 -1.81
N LEU A 341 6.18 -5.92 -2.83
CA LEU A 341 6.46 -6.55 -4.10
C LEU A 341 7.47 -7.71 -3.97
N PRO A 342 8.69 -7.54 -3.46
CA PRO A 342 9.64 -8.64 -3.35
C PRO A 342 9.21 -9.71 -2.35
N THR A 343 8.60 -9.33 -1.23
CA THR A 343 8.15 -10.27 -0.20
C THR A 343 7.05 -11.18 -0.73
N VAL A 344 5.99 -10.59 -1.29
CA VAL A 344 4.83 -11.35 -1.77
C VAL A 344 5.19 -12.16 -3.02
N SER A 345 5.99 -11.60 -3.93
CA SER A 345 6.47 -12.35 -5.11
C SER A 345 7.25 -13.60 -4.72
N LYS A 346 8.13 -13.49 -3.71
CA LYS A 346 8.89 -14.63 -3.21
C LYS A 346 8.00 -15.67 -2.54
N LEU A 347 7.04 -15.26 -1.71
CA LEU A 347 6.06 -16.15 -1.08
C LEU A 347 5.22 -16.91 -2.13
N ALA A 348 4.95 -16.28 -3.26
CA ALA A 348 4.25 -16.88 -4.39
C ALA A 348 5.12 -17.80 -5.26
N GLY A 349 6.42 -17.93 -4.96
CA GLY A 349 7.39 -18.67 -5.79
C GLY A 349 7.85 -17.92 -7.04
N GLY A 350 7.55 -16.62 -7.14
CA GLY A 350 7.98 -15.75 -8.23
C GLY A 350 9.36 -15.16 -8.02
N LYS A 351 9.86 -14.48 -9.06
CA LYS A 351 11.15 -13.76 -9.03
C LYS A 351 10.91 -12.27 -9.19
N VAL A 352 11.67 -11.49 -8.42
CA VAL A 352 11.72 -10.04 -8.57
C VAL A 352 12.46 -9.70 -9.87
N PRO A 353 12.01 -8.71 -10.66
CA PRO A 353 12.70 -8.27 -11.86
C PRO A 353 14.15 -7.87 -11.57
N SER A 354 15.08 -8.31 -12.41
CA SER A 354 16.52 -8.01 -12.30
C SER A 354 17.02 -7.02 -13.36
N ASP A 355 16.18 -6.67 -14.33
CA ASP A 355 16.46 -5.74 -15.44
C ASP A 355 16.32 -4.26 -15.03
N ARG A 356 15.83 -4.02 -13.83
CA ARG A 356 15.52 -2.68 -13.29
C ARG A 356 15.81 -2.60 -11.80
N VAL A 357 15.99 -1.38 -11.28
CA VAL A 357 16.18 -1.18 -9.84
C VAL A 357 14.84 -1.34 -9.12
N ILE A 358 14.79 -2.30 -8.19
CA ILE A 358 13.72 -2.48 -7.21
C ILE A 358 14.29 -2.04 -5.85
N ASP A 359 13.70 -1.02 -5.25
CA ASP A 359 14.16 -0.46 -3.96
C ASP A 359 13.63 -1.27 -2.77
N GLY A 360 12.46 -1.85 -2.90
CA GLY A 360 11.86 -2.75 -1.91
C GLY A 360 12.72 -3.99 -1.65
N LYS A 361 12.59 -4.55 -0.45
CA LYS A 361 13.34 -5.71 0.03
C LYS A 361 12.39 -6.77 0.57
N ASP A 362 12.84 -8.02 0.58
CA ASP A 362 12.10 -9.11 1.23
C ASP A 362 12.13 -8.94 2.76
N ILE A 363 10.96 -8.70 3.33
CA ILE A 363 10.76 -8.56 4.78
C ILE A 363 10.10 -9.79 5.41
N TRP A 364 9.99 -10.90 4.68
CA TRP A 364 9.42 -12.12 5.24
C TRP A 364 10.10 -12.59 6.53
N PRO A 365 11.45 -12.52 6.68
CA PRO A 365 12.10 -12.85 7.94
C PRO A 365 11.58 -12.05 9.15
N LEU A 366 11.30 -10.76 8.97
CA LEU A 366 10.71 -9.90 10.00
C LEU A 366 9.26 -10.28 10.30
N LEU A 367 8.46 -10.52 9.26
CA LEU A 367 7.06 -10.93 9.40
C LEU A 367 6.95 -12.28 10.12
N ALA A 368 7.76 -13.26 9.69
CA ALA A 368 7.78 -14.60 10.26
C ALA A 368 8.43 -14.68 11.66
N GLY A 369 9.01 -13.57 12.13
CA GLY A 369 9.66 -13.53 13.43
C GLY A 369 10.89 -14.40 13.53
N GLN A 370 11.66 -14.51 12.45
CA GLN A 370 12.90 -15.27 12.48
C GLN A 370 13.88 -14.66 13.51
N PRO A 371 14.60 -15.47 14.28
CA PRO A 371 15.60 -14.98 15.20
C PRO A 371 16.61 -14.08 14.49
N ASP A 372 17.02 -12.98 15.16
CA ASP A 372 18.01 -12.01 14.68
C ASP A 372 17.68 -11.31 13.35
N ALA A 373 16.43 -11.43 12.89
CA ALA A 373 15.99 -10.72 11.69
C ALA A 373 15.97 -9.21 11.97
N THR A 374 16.71 -8.46 11.16
CA THR A 374 16.79 -7.01 11.17
C THR A 374 16.30 -6.44 9.83
N SER A 375 16.04 -5.13 9.81
CA SER A 375 15.64 -4.45 8.58
C SER A 375 16.66 -4.67 7.46
N PRO A 376 16.22 -5.10 6.28
CA PRO A 376 17.11 -5.19 5.11
C PRO A 376 17.49 -3.81 4.53
N HIS A 377 16.92 -2.72 5.07
CA HIS A 377 17.19 -1.36 4.66
C HIS A 377 18.30 -0.73 5.47
N GLN A 378 19.42 -0.39 4.83
CA GLN A 378 20.50 0.39 5.46
C GLN A 378 20.10 1.86 5.69
N ALA A 379 19.15 2.36 4.92
CA ALA A 379 18.59 3.71 5.01
C ALA A 379 17.18 3.75 4.46
N ILE A 380 16.36 4.63 5.01
CA ILE A 380 15.05 5.01 4.47
C ILE A 380 15.18 6.40 3.86
N TYR A 381 14.78 6.56 2.60
CA TYR A 381 14.79 7.83 1.89
C TYR A 381 13.37 8.39 1.76
N TYR A 382 13.21 9.66 2.07
CA TYR A 382 11.94 10.37 2.04
C TYR A 382 11.90 11.29 0.83
N LEU A 383 11.03 10.98 -0.12
CA LEU A 383 10.91 11.73 -1.36
C LEU A 383 9.65 12.60 -1.34
N ARG A 384 9.78 13.81 -1.88
CA ARG A 384 8.64 14.69 -2.17
C ARG A 384 8.83 15.33 -3.54
N GLY A 385 7.83 15.17 -4.40
CA GLY A 385 8.02 15.54 -5.79
C GLY A 385 9.05 14.63 -6.46
N ARG A 386 10.05 15.22 -7.11
CA ARG A 386 11.15 14.51 -7.74
C ARG A 386 12.44 14.51 -6.92
N GLY A 387 12.42 15.08 -5.72
CA GLY A 387 13.61 15.25 -4.88
C GLY A 387 13.59 14.43 -3.62
N VAL A 388 14.78 14.08 -3.14
CA VAL A 388 15.00 13.47 -1.82
C VAL A 388 15.02 14.59 -0.79
N GLN A 389 14.18 14.54 0.23
CA GLN A 389 14.10 15.56 1.26
C GLN A 389 14.62 15.10 2.62
N ALA A 390 14.65 13.80 2.89
CA ALA A 390 15.22 13.30 4.12
C ALA A 390 15.80 11.89 3.94
N ILE A 391 16.63 11.51 4.92
CA ILE A 391 17.19 10.18 5.08
C ILE A 391 17.13 9.78 6.55
N ARG A 392 16.74 8.53 6.83
CA ARG A 392 16.86 7.88 8.14
C ARG A 392 17.87 6.75 8.05
N VAL A 393 18.84 6.74 8.97
CA VAL A 393 19.81 5.64 9.17
C VAL A 393 19.82 5.28 10.66
N GLY A 394 19.37 4.08 10.99
CA GLY A 394 19.12 3.72 12.36
C GLY A 394 18.09 4.68 12.99
N ASN A 395 18.46 5.33 14.09
CA ASN A 395 17.60 6.32 14.75
C ASN A 395 17.80 7.76 14.25
N TRP A 396 18.87 8.02 13.51
CA TRP A 396 19.18 9.37 13.03
C TRP A 396 18.42 9.71 11.75
N LYS A 397 17.67 10.81 11.80
CA LYS A 397 16.98 11.39 10.64
C LYS A 397 17.54 12.77 10.32
N TYR A 398 18.15 12.91 9.13
CA TYR A 398 18.52 14.18 8.54
C TYR A 398 17.49 14.60 7.50
N ARG A 399 17.02 15.84 7.59
CA ARG A 399 16.02 16.38 6.67
C ARG A 399 16.46 17.74 6.14
N THR A 400 16.27 17.94 4.83
CA THR A 400 16.37 19.23 4.16
C THR A 400 15.05 19.49 3.44
N ALA A 401 14.46 20.64 3.69
CA ALA A 401 13.19 21.02 3.09
C ALA A 401 13.16 22.51 2.80
N THR A 402 12.32 22.91 1.86
CA THR A 402 12.03 24.32 1.62
C THR A 402 10.64 24.63 2.12
N GLU A 403 10.53 25.36 3.21
CA GLU A 403 9.27 25.64 3.91
C GLU A 403 9.01 27.14 4.03
N LYS A 404 7.72 27.50 4.18
CA LYS A 404 7.34 28.85 4.58
C LYS A 404 7.39 28.94 6.09
N PRO A 405 8.00 29.98 6.67
CA PRO A 405 7.95 30.21 8.11
C PRO A 405 6.50 30.28 8.61
N ALA A 406 6.21 29.55 9.69
CA ALA A 406 4.85 29.41 10.23
C ALA A 406 4.14 30.75 10.53
N GLN A 407 4.90 31.77 10.88
CA GLN A 407 4.37 33.09 11.29
C GLN A 407 4.11 34.07 10.13
N LYS A 408 4.50 33.75 8.89
CA LYS A 408 4.32 34.65 7.73
C LYS A 408 3.82 33.92 6.50
N LYS A 409 2.50 33.78 6.35
CA LYS A 409 1.88 33.11 5.18
C LYS A 409 2.32 33.63 3.80
N GLN A 410 2.82 34.87 3.71
CA GLN A 410 3.28 35.53 2.47
C GLN A 410 4.80 35.58 2.31
N SER A 411 5.58 34.98 3.22
CA SER A 411 7.05 35.01 3.15
C SER A 411 7.60 34.04 2.09
N LYS A 412 8.82 34.35 1.60
CA LYS A 412 9.58 33.44 0.73
C LYS A 412 9.86 32.11 1.50
N LYS A 413 9.88 31.02 0.75
CA LYS A 413 10.30 29.71 1.29
C LYS A 413 11.76 29.79 1.72
N VAL A 414 12.06 29.21 2.87
CA VAL A 414 13.42 29.15 3.43
C VAL A 414 13.87 27.68 3.43
N ALA A 415 15.13 27.45 3.07
CA ALA A 415 15.74 26.14 3.23
C ALA A 415 15.91 25.86 4.74
N ILE A 416 15.50 24.67 5.17
CA ILE A 416 15.60 24.21 6.55
C ILE A 416 16.41 22.92 6.52
N GLU A 417 17.43 22.84 7.38
CA GLU A 417 18.14 21.59 7.65
C GLU A 417 17.94 21.21 9.11
N THR A 418 17.58 19.95 9.36
CA THR A 418 17.39 19.43 10.72
C THR A 418 17.99 18.04 10.87
N LEU A 419 18.42 17.72 12.07
CA LEU A 419 18.86 16.39 12.48
C LEU A 419 18.12 16.00 13.76
N HIS A 420 17.52 14.81 13.78
CA HIS A 420 16.78 14.30 14.93
C HIS A 420 17.25 12.88 15.29
N ASP A 421 17.23 12.56 16.58
CA ASP A 421 17.32 11.19 17.07
C ASP A 421 15.90 10.68 17.39
N LEU A 422 15.36 9.85 16.49
CA LEU A 422 13.99 9.34 16.60
C LEU A 422 13.81 8.36 17.78
N SER A 423 14.87 7.89 18.41
CA SER A 423 14.75 7.06 19.62
C SER A 423 14.36 7.89 20.85
N GLN A 424 14.69 9.18 20.85
CA GLN A 424 14.43 10.11 21.94
C GLN A 424 13.33 11.14 21.58
N ASP A 425 13.17 11.43 20.30
CA ASP A 425 12.30 12.50 19.81
C ASP A 425 11.55 12.08 18.53
N LEU A 426 10.54 11.23 18.71
CA LEU A 426 9.64 10.83 17.63
C LEU A 426 8.86 12.01 17.02
N GLY A 427 8.68 13.08 17.81
CA GLY A 427 7.97 14.29 17.42
C GLY A 427 8.82 15.28 16.65
N GLU A 428 10.12 14.99 16.40
CA GLU A 428 11.03 15.87 15.65
C GLU A 428 11.02 17.33 16.15
N GLN A 429 11.00 17.49 17.50
CA GLN A 429 10.90 18.81 18.15
C GLN A 429 12.28 19.46 18.36
N THR A 430 13.32 18.65 18.56
CA THR A 430 14.66 19.10 18.90
C THR A 430 15.59 18.91 17.71
N ASN A 431 16.10 20.04 17.15
CA ASN A 431 17.10 19.98 16.11
C ASN A 431 18.52 19.82 16.70
N LEU A 432 19.14 18.68 16.42
CA LEU A 432 20.48 18.32 16.91
C LEU A 432 21.60 18.62 15.90
N LEU A 433 21.33 19.40 14.84
CA LEU A 433 22.26 19.65 13.72
C LEU A 433 23.62 20.22 14.21
N ASP A 434 23.55 21.21 15.11
CA ASP A 434 24.75 21.90 15.63
C ASP A 434 25.52 21.02 16.65
N GLN A 435 24.84 20.06 17.29
CA GLN A 435 25.45 19.17 18.27
C GLN A 435 26.13 17.96 17.62
N HIS A 436 25.66 17.52 16.43
CA HIS A 436 26.16 16.35 15.71
C HIS A 436 26.42 16.64 14.21
N PRO A 437 27.28 17.63 13.88
CA PRO A 437 27.52 18.06 12.50
C PRO A 437 28.20 16.97 11.64
N ASP A 438 28.92 16.05 12.24
CA ASP A 438 29.56 14.90 11.59
C ASP A 438 28.52 13.88 11.13
N ILE A 439 27.50 13.57 11.93
CA ILE A 439 26.38 12.71 11.58
C ILE A 439 25.59 13.33 10.41
N ALA A 440 25.24 14.60 10.54
CA ALA A 440 24.51 15.33 9.51
C ALA A 440 25.26 15.32 8.16
N ARG A 441 26.57 15.57 8.18
CA ARG A 441 27.43 15.54 6.98
C ARG A 441 27.42 14.16 6.32
N ARG A 442 27.57 13.09 7.09
CA ARG A 442 27.52 11.70 6.61
C ARG A 442 26.19 11.39 5.96
N LEU A 443 25.08 11.71 6.62
CA LEU A 443 23.73 11.47 6.10
C LEU A 443 23.43 12.28 4.83
N LYS A 444 23.85 13.54 4.81
CA LYS A 444 23.75 14.41 3.61
C LYS A 444 24.52 13.84 2.41
N GLN A 445 25.71 13.32 2.62
CA GLN A 445 26.51 12.66 1.57
C GLN A 445 25.81 11.37 1.07
N GLN A 446 25.28 10.56 1.97
CA GLN A 446 24.56 9.34 1.61
C GLN A 446 23.26 9.67 0.83
N MET A 447 22.53 10.70 1.23
CA MET A 447 21.37 11.20 0.52
C MET A 447 21.70 11.66 -0.90
N ALA A 448 22.81 12.40 -1.08
CA ALA A 448 23.28 12.85 -2.39
C ALA A 448 23.67 11.69 -3.31
N ARG A 449 24.32 10.64 -2.78
CA ARG A 449 24.64 9.41 -3.54
C ARG A 449 23.37 8.70 -4.00
N PHE A 450 22.38 8.57 -3.12
CA PHE A 450 21.10 7.99 -3.50
C PHE A 450 20.39 8.82 -4.57
N GLU A 451 20.43 10.15 -4.46
CA GLU A 451 19.82 11.03 -5.46
C GLU A 451 20.50 10.90 -6.84
N SER A 452 21.81 10.72 -6.91
CA SER A 452 22.52 10.39 -8.16
C SER A 452 22.01 9.06 -8.73
N ASN A 453 22.05 8.00 -7.93
CA ASN A 453 21.53 6.70 -8.33
C ASN A 453 20.06 6.75 -8.78
N LEU A 454 19.22 7.55 -8.11
CA LEU A 454 17.84 7.75 -8.49
C LEU A 454 17.73 8.35 -9.90
N ARG A 455 18.53 9.38 -10.20
CA ARG A 455 18.54 10.06 -11.51
C ARG A 455 19.05 9.16 -12.63
N GLU A 456 20.10 8.39 -12.36
CA GLU A 456 20.72 7.46 -13.33
C GLU A 456 19.77 6.29 -13.70
N ASN A 457 18.82 5.96 -12.82
CA ASN A 457 17.90 4.84 -12.95
C ASN A 457 16.43 5.28 -13.02
N LEU A 458 16.16 6.48 -13.55
CA LEU A 458 14.80 6.91 -13.84
C LEU A 458 14.24 6.10 -15.01
N ARG A 459 12.99 5.71 -14.88
CA ARG A 459 12.22 5.07 -15.95
C ARG A 459 11.19 6.05 -16.51
N PRO A 460 10.82 5.93 -17.79
CA PRO A 460 9.91 6.87 -18.41
C PRO A 460 8.52 6.80 -17.76
N GLN A 461 7.96 7.97 -17.52
CA GLN A 461 6.55 8.08 -17.17
C GLN A 461 5.68 7.59 -18.33
N GLY A 462 4.56 6.94 -18.03
CA GLY A 462 3.55 6.68 -19.04
C GLY A 462 2.89 7.98 -19.49
N VAL A 463 2.83 8.22 -20.80
CA VAL A 463 2.18 9.39 -21.39
C VAL A 463 1.22 8.90 -22.46
N ALA A 464 -0.06 9.24 -22.34
CA ALA A 464 -1.05 9.02 -23.38
C ALA A 464 -0.89 10.09 -24.45
N ASN A 465 -1.16 9.72 -25.72
CA ASN A 465 -1.19 10.70 -26.81
C ASN A 465 -2.19 11.83 -26.48
N GLU A 466 -1.89 13.02 -26.97
CA GLU A 466 -2.81 14.15 -26.82
C GLU A 466 -4.20 13.81 -27.40
N ARG A 467 -5.25 14.19 -26.69
CA ARG A 467 -6.65 13.95 -27.06
C ARG A 467 -7.11 14.84 -28.18
#